data_c1254a5083f29868ecbe8be42b8e61e2
#
_entry.id   c1254a5083f29868ecbe8be42b8e61e2
#
_cell.length_a   1.000
_cell.length_b   1.000
_cell.length_c   1.000
_cell.angle_alpha   90.00
_cell.angle_beta   90.00
_cell.angle_gamma   90.00
#
_symmetry.space_group_name_H-M   'P 1'
#
loop_
_entity.id
_entity.type
_entity.pdbx_description
1 polymer ?
#
loop_
_entity_poly.entity_id
_entity_poly.type
_entity_poly.pdbx_seq_one_letter_code
_entity_poly.pdbx_strand_id
1 'polypeptide(L)'
;MTYEELYWEPIAALPEGEPTTSFRGRWEDRLWLNVPGPFYTGIADNCWTGRLHAPRHVLYGGEYLGEYVYRQPATPAEVLNLVEAAQADPYCGYACDGDSRWTPESVRDWWRDRARVTEHLESLLPRWSSSDRSDEREAAEGLRDFAAYIAEGLDADLRKYLFRLEEGCYPKGSGPLPDLR
;
A
#
# COMPACT_ATOMS: atom_id res chain seq x y z
N MET A 1 14.16 -17.10 -17.36
CA MET A 1 13.52 -16.02 -18.13
C MET A 1 13.55 -14.81 -17.20
N THR A 2 14.51 -13.94 -17.41
CA THR A 2 14.55 -12.63 -16.79
C THR A 2 13.24 -11.96 -17.17
N TYR A 3 12.40 -11.69 -16.19
CA TYR A 3 11.37 -10.69 -16.37
C TYR A 3 12.15 -9.41 -16.70
N GLU A 4 12.27 -9.08 -17.98
CA GLU A 4 12.47 -7.72 -18.37
C GLU A 4 11.46 -6.92 -17.58
N GLU A 5 11.94 -5.88 -16.90
CA GLU A 5 11.09 -4.90 -16.22
C GLU A 5 10.14 -4.36 -17.27
N LEU A 6 9.09 -5.09 -17.52
CA LEU A 6 7.93 -4.65 -18.26
C LEU A 6 7.52 -3.34 -17.62
N TYR A 7 7.25 -2.36 -18.43
CA TYR A 7 6.41 -1.23 -18.13
C TYR A 7 5.28 -1.66 -17.24
N TRP A 8 5.53 -1.63 -15.94
CA TRP A 8 4.56 -2.08 -15.00
C TRP A 8 3.69 -0.89 -14.62
N GLU A 9 2.49 -0.86 -15.18
CA GLU A 9 1.42 0.04 -14.74
C GLU A 9 0.40 -0.79 -13.98
N PRO A 10 0.40 -0.77 -12.63
CA PRO A 10 -0.51 -1.61 -11.82
C PRO A 10 -1.98 -1.40 -12.17
N ILE A 11 -2.37 -0.16 -12.48
CA ILE A 11 -3.75 0.18 -12.84
C ILE A 11 -4.17 -0.49 -14.15
N ALA A 12 -3.25 -0.65 -15.11
CA ALA A 12 -3.54 -1.34 -16.37
C ALA A 12 -3.81 -2.84 -16.20
N ALA A 13 -3.42 -3.42 -15.08
CA ALA A 13 -3.70 -4.82 -14.74
C ALA A 13 -5.05 -5.03 -14.06
N LEU A 14 -5.79 -3.98 -13.74
CA LEU A 14 -7.13 -4.09 -13.18
C LEU A 14 -8.10 -4.69 -14.19
N PRO A 15 -8.97 -5.63 -13.79
CA PRO A 15 -10.07 -6.11 -14.63
C PRO A 15 -10.99 -4.96 -15.05
N GLU A 16 -11.59 -5.09 -16.22
CA GLU A 16 -12.55 -4.09 -16.72
C GLU A 16 -13.72 -3.91 -15.75
N GLY A 17 -14.04 -2.65 -15.44
CA GLY A 17 -15.11 -2.28 -14.51
C GLY A 17 -14.72 -2.22 -13.03
N GLU A 18 -13.64 -2.88 -12.60
CA GLU A 18 -13.22 -2.87 -11.19
C GLU A 18 -12.94 -1.48 -10.61
N PRO A 19 -12.32 -0.53 -11.35
CA PRO A 19 -12.11 0.82 -10.82
C PRO A 19 -13.39 1.53 -10.34
N THR A 20 -14.54 1.19 -10.92
CA THR A 20 -15.83 1.78 -10.55
C THR A 20 -16.66 0.91 -9.62
N THR A 21 -16.36 -0.38 -9.52
CA THR A 21 -17.13 -1.36 -8.75
C THR A 21 -16.59 -1.48 -7.33
N SER A 22 -15.31 -1.75 -7.17
CA SER A 22 -14.69 -2.11 -5.88
C SER A 22 -13.83 -0.99 -5.29
N PHE A 23 -13.34 -0.07 -6.11
CA PHE A 23 -12.45 1.01 -5.69
C PHE A 23 -13.19 2.35 -5.63
N ARG A 24 -13.93 2.57 -4.54
CA ARG A 24 -14.72 3.80 -4.33
C ARG A 24 -14.25 4.62 -3.13
N GLY A 25 -13.09 4.29 -2.58
CA GLY A 25 -12.46 5.05 -1.50
C GLY A 25 -12.19 6.50 -1.90
N ARG A 26 -12.26 7.40 -0.94
CA ARG A 26 -12.08 8.84 -1.15
C ARG A 26 -10.72 9.28 -0.65
N TRP A 27 -10.08 10.15 -1.41
CA TRP A 27 -8.77 10.70 -1.04
C TRP A 27 -8.78 11.46 0.29
N GLU A 28 -9.85 12.18 0.56
CA GLU A 28 -10.03 12.97 1.78
C GLU A 28 -10.06 12.09 3.04
N ASP A 29 -10.49 10.85 2.90
CA ASP A 29 -10.60 9.88 3.98
C ASP A 29 -9.35 8.97 4.08
N ARG A 30 -8.32 9.24 3.26
CA ARG A 30 -7.13 8.39 3.17
C ARG A 30 -6.45 8.22 4.52
N LEU A 31 -6.26 6.96 4.92
CA LEU A 31 -5.50 6.66 6.12
C LEU A 31 -4.01 6.99 5.90
N TRP A 32 -3.44 7.74 6.81
CA TRP A 32 -2.05 8.23 6.74
C TRP A 32 -0.98 7.12 6.71
N LEU A 33 -1.35 5.89 7.08
CA LEU A 33 -0.50 4.69 7.04
C LEU A 33 -0.32 4.13 5.63
N ASN A 34 -1.19 4.48 4.67
CA ASN A 34 -1.04 4.04 3.30
C ASN A 34 0.29 4.50 2.71
N VAL A 35 1.09 3.56 2.22
CA VAL A 35 2.31 3.87 1.46
C VAL A 35 1.94 4.51 0.13
N PRO A 36 2.61 5.61 -0.27
CA PRO A 36 2.35 6.26 -1.55
C PRO A 36 2.40 5.30 -2.74
N GLY A 37 1.40 5.39 -3.60
CA GLY A 37 1.26 4.58 -4.79
C GLY A 37 -0.15 4.67 -5.37
N PRO A 38 -0.43 3.94 -6.46
CA PRO A 38 -1.74 3.98 -7.11
C PRO A 38 -2.89 3.47 -6.24
N PHE A 39 -2.61 2.50 -5.33
CA PHE A 39 -3.63 1.94 -4.44
C PHE A 39 -3.51 2.50 -3.03
N TYR A 40 -4.64 2.80 -2.42
CA TYR A 40 -4.74 3.23 -1.03
C TYR A 40 -6.13 2.90 -0.47
N THR A 41 -6.32 3.11 0.81
CA THR A 41 -7.63 3.01 1.46
C THR A 41 -8.02 4.33 2.11
N GLY A 42 -9.30 4.62 2.09
CA GLY A 42 -9.95 5.61 2.94
C GLY A 42 -10.59 4.94 4.17
N ILE A 43 -11.89 5.12 4.32
CA ILE A 43 -12.67 4.42 5.35
C ILE A 43 -12.94 3.01 4.84
N ALA A 44 -12.20 2.05 5.37
CA ALA A 44 -12.28 0.63 5.03
C ALA A 44 -12.71 -0.19 6.25
N ASP A 45 -12.97 -1.47 6.01
CA ASP A 45 -13.37 -2.42 7.04
C ASP A 45 -12.32 -2.58 8.15
N ASN A 46 -12.79 -2.89 9.34
CA ASN A 46 -11.97 -3.29 10.49
C ASN A 46 -12.26 -4.72 10.97
N CYS A 47 -12.92 -5.52 10.16
CA CYS A 47 -13.17 -6.95 10.42
C CYS A 47 -11.98 -7.85 10.06
N TRP A 48 -10.90 -7.27 9.55
CA TRP A 48 -9.63 -7.95 9.27
C TRP A 48 -9.72 -8.99 8.16
N THR A 49 -10.48 -8.70 7.12
CA THR A 49 -10.66 -9.59 5.97
C THR A 49 -9.64 -9.36 4.86
N GLY A 50 -9.10 -8.15 4.71
CA GLY A 50 -8.22 -7.80 3.60
C GLY A 50 -6.95 -8.64 3.54
N ARG A 51 -6.36 -9.00 4.69
CA ARG A 51 -5.18 -9.86 4.72
C ARG A 51 -5.45 -11.32 4.34
N LEU A 52 -6.70 -11.78 4.37
CA LEU A 52 -7.05 -13.11 3.84
C LEU A 52 -6.82 -13.18 2.33
N HIS A 53 -6.95 -12.06 1.64
CA HIS A 53 -6.80 -11.94 0.19
C HIS A 53 -5.44 -11.37 -0.22
N ALA A 54 -4.97 -10.35 0.49
CA ALA A 54 -3.74 -9.61 0.17
C ALA A 54 -2.78 -9.49 1.35
N PRO A 55 -2.29 -10.59 1.94
CA PRO A 55 -1.49 -10.57 3.18
C PRO A 55 -0.16 -9.82 3.04
N ARG A 56 0.38 -9.70 1.82
CA ARG A 56 1.62 -8.97 1.56
C ARG A 56 1.42 -7.48 1.26
N HIS A 57 0.18 -7.03 1.20
CA HIS A 57 -0.17 -5.67 0.75
C HIS A 57 -1.02 -4.91 1.76
N VAL A 58 -1.79 -5.61 2.59
CA VAL A 58 -2.77 -5.01 3.51
C VAL A 58 -2.39 -5.26 4.95
N LEU A 59 -2.51 -4.21 5.76
CA LEU A 59 -2.42 -4.24 7.22
C LEU A 59 -3.56 -3.45 7.85
N TYR A 60 -3.58 -3.42 9.18
CA TYR A 60 -4.60 -2.76 9.99
C TYR A 60 -3.97 -1.74 10.91
N GLY A 61 -4.55 -0.57 11.02
CA GLY A 61 -3.99 0.48 11.86
C GLY A 61 -4.87 1.72 11.97
N GLY A 62 -4.27 2.77 12.51
CA GLY A 62 -4.98 4.00 12.83
C GLY A 62 -5.89 3.85 14.06
N GLU A 63 -6.75 4.83 14.27
CA GLU A 63 -7.62 4.90 15.43
C GLU A 63 -8.61 3.72 15.51
N TYR A 64 -9.15 3.31 14.36
CA TYR A 64 -10.20 2.29 14.28
C TYR A 64 -9.70 0.95 13.74
N LEU A 65 -8.39 0.77 13.60
CA LEU A 65 -7.78 -0.43 13.02
C LEU A 65 -8.34 -0.78 11.64
N GLY A 66 -8.60 0.26 10.82
CA GLY A 66 -9.02 0.09 9.44
C GLY A 66 -7.90 -0.48 8.57
N GLU A 67 -8.27 -1.05 7.44
CA GLU A 67 -7.33 -1.59 6.47
C GLU A 67 -6.53 -0.49 5.77
N TYR A 68 -5.26 -0.76 5.47
CA TYR A 68 -4.42 0.12 4.66
C TYR A 68 -3.43 -0.65 3.79
N VAL A 69 -3.03 -0.05 2.68
CA VAL A 69 -2.05 -0.62 1.76
C VAL A 69 -0.64 -0.22 2.19
N TYR A 70 0.14 -1.16 2.70
CA TYR A 70 1.51 -0.91 3.15
C TYR A 70 2.58 -1.25 2.08
N ARG A 71 2.21 -2.02 1.07
CA ARG A 71 3.09 -2.37 -0.04
C ARG A 71 2.29 -2.37 -1.33
N GLN A 72 2.74 -1.59 -2.30
CA GLN A 72 2.10 -1.56 -3.61
C GLN A 72 2.36 -2.87 -4.38
N PRO A 73 1.42 -3.31 -5.25
CA PRO A 73 1.60 -4.54 -6.01
C PRO A 73 2.68 -4.36 -7.07
N ALA A 74 3.49 -5.40 -7.29
CA ALA A 74 4.56 -5.44 -8.29
C ALA A 74 4.28 -6.40 -9.44
N THR A 75 3.17 -7.15 -9.40
CA THR A 75 2.77 -8.11 -10.43
C THR A 75 1.26 -8.08 -10.67
N PRO A 76 0.76 -8.54 -11.85
CA PRO A 76 -0.66 -8.67 -12.10
C PRO A 76 -1.40 -9.55 -11.08
N ALA A 77 -0.77 -10.62 -10.61
CA ALA A 77 -1.34 -11.49 -9.58
C ALA A 77 -1.54 -10.73 -8.25
N GLU A 78 -0.58 -9.88 -7.87
CA GLU A 78 -0.69 -9.06 -6.67
C GLU A 78 -1.77 -7.97 -6.80
N VAL A 79 -1.98 -7.43 -8.00
CA VAL A 79 -3.14 -6.54 -8.26
C VAL A 79 -4.46 -7.27 -8.03
N LEU A 80 -4.58 -8.50 -8.52
CA LEU A 80 -5.79 -9.31 -8.30
C LEU A 80 -6.03 -9.59 -6.81
N ASN A 81 -4.98 -9.81 -6.02
CA ASN A 81 -5.11 -9.95 -4.56
C ASN A 81 -5.70 -8.68 -3.92
N LEU A 82 -5.27 -7.50 -4.37
CA LEU A 82 -5.88 -6.23 -3.90
C LEU A 82 -7.31 -6.05 -4.38
N VAL A 83 -7.65 -6.52 -5.59
CA VAL A 83 -9.04 -6.53 -6.08
C VAL A 83 -9.91 -7.40 -5.17
N GLU A 84 -9.46 -8.60 -4.82
CA GLU A 84 -10.19 -9.49 -3.91
C GLU A 84 -10.36 -8.86 -2.51
N ALA A 85 -9.33 -8.20 -1.98
CA ALA A 85 -9.43 -7.47 -0.72
C ALA A 85 -10.44 -6.32 -0.81
N ALA A 86 -10.44 -5.56 -1.91
CA ALA A 86 -11.38 -4.47 -2.14
C ALA A 86 -12.83 -4.96 -2.28
N GLN A 87 -13.03 -6.11 -2.95
CA GLN A 87 -14.34 -6.75 -3.10
C GLN A 87 -14.88 -7.27 -1.76
N ALA A 88 -14.00 -7.69 -0.86
CA ALA A 88 -14.37 -8.17 0.47
C ALA A 88 -14.70 -7.02 1.44
N ASP A 89 -14.30 -5.79 1.14
CA ASP A 89 -14.56 -4.63 1.99
C ASP A 89 -16.00 -4.09 1.78
N PRO A 90 -16.88 -4.22 2.78
CA PRO A 90 -18.28 -3.78 2.66
C PRO A 90 -18.42 -2.25 2.56
N TYR A 91 -17.41 -1.51 2.96
CA TYR A 91 -17.40 -0.03 2.88
C TYR A 91 -16.91 0.49 1.52
N CYS A 92 -16.37 -0.38 0.67
CA CYS A 92 -15.76 0.01 -0.60
C CYS A 92 -14.69 1.10 -0.43
N GLY A 93 -13.92 1.02 0.67
CA GLY A 93 -12.97 2.05 1.06
C GLY A 93 -11.64 2.01 0.32
N TYR A 94 -11.38 0.99 -0.49
CA TYR A 94 -10.21 0.93 -1.36
C TYR A 94 -10.33 1.91 -2.52
N ALA A 95 -9.20 2.43 -3.00
CA ALA A 95 -9.09 3.35 -4.12
C ALA A 95 -7.90 2.99 -5.01
N CYS A 96 -7.99 3.36 -6.29
CA CYS A 96 -6.96 3.06 -7.30
C CYS A 96 -6.60 4.30 -8.14
N ASP A 97 -6.93 5.50 -7.67
CA ASP A 97 -6.66 6.77 -8.34
C ASP A 97 -5.46 7.53 -7.75
N GLY A 98 -4.61 6.86 -6.97
CA GLY A 98 -3.47 7.45 -6.30
C GLY A 98 -2.51 8.18 -7.23
N ASP A 99 -2.34 7.71 -8.47
CA ASP A 99 -1.48 8.35 -9.47
C ASP A 99 -1.93 9.76 -9.87
N SER A 100 -3.21 10.06 -9.70
CA SER A 100 -3.77 11.40 -9.92
C SER A 100 -3.89 12.24 -8.65
N ARG A 101 -3.59 11.65 -7.49
CA ARG A 101 -3.74 12.28 -6.17
C ARG A 101 -2.42 12.62 -5.51
N TRP A 102 -1.47 11.66 -5.53
CA TRP A 102 -0.14 11.91 -5.02
C TRP A 102 0.60 12.92 -5.89
N THR A 103 1.33 13.80 -5.24
CA THR A 103 2.30 14.69 -5.89
C THR A 103 3.72 14.30 -5.44
N PRO A 104 4.78 14.63 -6.20
CA PRO A 104 6.15 14.39 -5.77
C PRO A 104 6.44 14.96 -4.38
N GLU A 105 5.90 16.14 -4.06
CA GLU A 105 6.05 16.75 -2.74
C GLU A 105 5.37 15.93 -1.64
N SER A 106 4.11 15.52 -1.84
CA SER A 106 3.38 14.74 -0.83
C SER A 106 3.99 13.34 -0.59
N VAL A 107 4.63 12.73 -1.60
CA VAL A 107 5.41 11.50 -1.43
C VAL A 107 6.64 11.75 -0.56
N ARG A 108 7.38 12.86 -0.80
CA ARG A 108 8.53 13.24 0.02
C ARG A 108 8.11 13.60 1.46
N ASP A 109 6.97 14.26 1.64
CA ASP A 109 6.40 14.53 2.97
C ASP A 109 6.11 13.24 3.73
N TRP A 110 5.44 12.29 3.08
CA TRP A 110 5.18 10.98 3.68
C TRP A 110 6.50 10.28 4.09
N TRP A 111 7.50 10.31 3.23
CA TRP A 111 8.81 9.73 3.53
C TRP A 111 9.52 10.41 4.70
N ARG A 112 9.45 11.72 4.79
CA ARG A 112 10.01 12.45 5.94
C ARG A 112 9.32 12.09 7.25
N ASP A 113 8.02 11.81 7.19
CA ASP A 113 7.19 11.51 8.36
C ASP A 113 7.11 10.01 8.70
N ARG A 114 7.88 9.17 8.00
CA ARG A 114 7.85 7.70 8.17
C ARG A 114 8.19 7.21 9.59
N ALA A 115 8.89 8.01 10.39
CA ALA A 115 9.15 7.70 11.79
C ALA A 115 7.85 7.52 12.58
N ARG A 116 6.83 8.34 12.30
CA ARG A 116 5.49 8.20 12.87
C ARG A 116 4.84 6.85 12.54
N VAL A 117 5.05 6.37 11.30
CA VAL A 117 4.58 5.04 10.89
C VAL A 117 5.29 3.97 11.71
N THR A 118 6.62 4.02 11.78
CA THR A 118 7.42 3.05 12.56
C THR A 118 7.00 3.02 14.03
N GLU A 119 6.83 4.16 14.68
CA GLU A 119 6.35 4.25 16.06
C GLU A 119 4.98 3.62 16.24
N HIS A 120 4.08 3.81 15.28
CA HIS A 120 2.76 3.17 15.32
C HIS A 120 2.87 1.64 15.22
N LEU A 121 3.69 1.11 14.30
CA LEU A 121 3.92 -0.33 14.17
C LEU A 121 4.50 -0.92 15.48
N GLU A 122 5.50 -0.25 16.05
CA GLU A 122 6.12 -0.65 17.31
C GLU A 122 5.14 -0.64 18.49
N SER A 123 4.18 0.26 18.50
CA SER A 123 3.15 0.34 19.55
C SER A 123 2.16 -0.84 19.52
N LEU A 124 1.88 -1.39 18.33
CA LEU A 124 0.96 -2.51 18.15
C LEU A 124 1.63 -3.87 18.29
N LEU A 125 2.90 -3.98 17.91
CA LEU A 125 3.61 -5.23 17.77
C LEU A 125 3.62 -6.10 19.05
N PRO A 126 3.91 -5.58 20.27
CA PRO A 126 3.90 -6.40 21.49
C PRO A 126 2.52 -6.99 21.78
N ARG A 127 1.47 -6.17 21.65
CA ARG A 127 0.09 -6.57 21.89
C ARG A 127 -0.34 -7.70 20.95
N TRP A 128 -0.10 -7.53 19.65
CA TRP A 128 -0.54 -8.50 18.65
C TRP A 128 0.32 -9.78 18.69
N SER A 129 1.61 -9.66 18.98
CA SER A 129 2.51 -10.82 19.08
C SER A 129 2.13 -11.76 20.23
N SER A 130 1.59 -11.23 21.32
CA SER A 130 1.18 -11.98 22.51
C SER A 130 -0.32 -12.28 22.59
N SER A 131 -1.07 -11.95 21.56
CA SER A 131 -2.52 -12.14 21.53
C SER A 131 -2.92 -13.61 21.46
N ASP A 132 -4.03 -13.97 22.11
CA ASP A 132 -4.65 -15.28 21.96
C ASP A 132 -5.34 -15.45 20.60
N ARG A 133 -5.63 -14.36 19.90
CA ARG A 133 -6.24 -14.37 18.56
C ARG A 133 -5.20 -14.67 17.50
N SER A 134 -5.50 -15.64 16.64
CA SER A 134 -4.60 -16.05 15.55
C SER A 134 -4.44 -14.98 14.46
N ASP A 135 -5.51 -14.22 14.18
CA ASP A 135 -5.51 -13.14 13.22
C ASP A 135 -4.62 -11.95 13.66
N GLU A 136 -4.62 -11.63 14.97
CA GLU A 136 -3.71 -10.62 15.52
C GLU A 136 -2.24 -11.07 15.46
N ARG A 137 -1.96 -12.33 15.79
CA ARG A 137 -0.59 -12.88 15.67
C ARG A 137 -0.10 -12.90 14.23
N GLU A 138 -0.97 -13.23 13.28
CA GLU A 138 -0.65 -13.19 11.86
C GLU A 138 -0.39 -11.74 11.41
N ALA A 139 -1.23 -10.78 11.84
CA ALA A 139 -1.01 -9.38 11.55
C ALA A 139 0.28 -8.83 12.18
N ALA A 140 0.74 -9.37 13.31
CA ALA A 140 2.04 -9.03 13.89
C ALA A 140 3.21 -9.36 12.95
N GLU A 141 3.12 -10.45 12.19
CA GLU A 141 4.12 -10.75 11.14
C GLU A 141 4.10 -9.67 10.04
N GLY A 142 2.92 -9.20 9.66
CA GLY A 142 2.78 -8.09 8.72
C GLY A 142 3.37 -6.77 9.24
N LEU A 143 3.25 -6.48 10.55
CA LEU A 143 3.92 -5.32 11.16
C LEU A 143 5.44 -5.42 11.05
N ARG A 144 6.01 -6.60 11.28
CA ARG A 144 7.46 -6.84 11.12
C ARG A 144 7.89 -6.71 9.67
N ASP A 145 7.11 -7.25 8.73
CA ASP A 145 7.38 -7.13 7.29
C ASP A 145 7.36 -5.66 6.85
N PHE A 146 6.38 -4.89 7.31
CA PHE A 146 6.31 -3.47 6.97
C PHE A 146 7.47 -2.67 7.60
N ALA A 147 7.81 -2.92 8.86
CA ALA A 147 8.95 -2.28 9.50
C ALA A 147 10.28 -2.59 8.77
N ALA A 148 10.49 -3.84 8.37
CA ALA A 148 11.64 -4.24 7.58
C ALA A 148 11.66 -3.56 6.19
N TYR A 149 10.50 -3.44 5.54
CA TYR A 149 10.36 -2.77 4.26
C TYR A 149 10.64 -1.26 4.35
N ILE A 150 10.21 -0.60 5.43
CA ILE A 150 10.56 0.81 5.68
C ILE A 150 12.08 0.97 5.85
N ALA A 151 12.71 0.03 6.55
CA ALA A 151 14.15 0.06 6.79
C ALA A 151 14.97 -0.21 5.51
N GLU A 152 14.48 -1.10 4.65
CA GLU A 152 15.18 -1.50 3.42
C GLU A 152 14.18 -1.87 2.32
N GLY A 153 14.20 -1.14 1.21
CA GLY A 153 13.43 -1.40 0.00
C GLY A 153 12.38 -0.34 -0.33
N LEU A 154 11.69 0.21 0.65
CA LEU A 154 10.65 1.21 0.43
C LEU A 154 11.21 2.49 -0.22
N ASP A 155 12.41 2.91 0.14
CA ASP A 155 13.06 4.07 -0.46
C ASP A 155 13.24 3.91 -1.97
N ALA A 156 13.69 2.73 -2.42
CA ALA A 156 13.86 2.42 -3.84
C ALA A 156 12.51 2.44 -4.58
N ASP A 157 11.47 1.85 -3.99
CA ASP A 157 10.15 1.81 -4.61
C ASP A 157 9.49 3.18 -4.65
N LEU A 158 9.62 4.00 -3.60
CA LEU A 158 9.13 5.39 -3.61
C LEU A 158 9.87 6.27 -4.62
N ARG A 159 11.16 6.07 -4.84
CA ARG A 159 11.92 6.78 -5.88
C ARG A 159 11.47 6.40 -7.29
N LYS A 160 11.11 5.14 -7.53
CA LYS A 160 10.49 4.70 -8.78
C LYS A 160 9.12 5.34 -8.95
N TYR A 161 8.34 5.42 -7.88
CA TYR A 161 7.03 6.07 -7.91
C TYR A 161 7.14 7.59 -8.13
N LEU A 162 8.10 8.27 -7.51
CA LEU A 162 8.41 9.67 -7.81
C LEU A 162 8.71 9.87 -9.31
N PHE A 163 9.57 9.01 -9.88
CA PHE A 163 9.85 9.04 -11.32
C PHE A 163 8.56 8.92 -12.15
N ARG A 164 7.68 7.97 -11.77
CA ARG A 164 6.37 7.80 -12.41
C ARG A 164 5.52 9.06 -12.37
N LEU A 165 5.49 9.76 -11.23
CA LEU A 165 4.73 11.00 -11.07
C LEU A 165 5.34 12.17 -11.86
N GLU A 166 6.66 12.25 -11.95
CA GLU A 166 7.37 13.33 -12.66
C GLU A 166 7.38 13.13 -14.18
N GLU A 167 7.56 11.88 -14.65
CA GLU A 167 7.77 11.56 -16.06
C GLU A 167 6.53 10.95 -16.75
N GLY A 168 5.49 10.61 -16.00
CA GLY A 168 4.27 9.99 -16.51
C GLY A 168 4.36 8.50 -16.83
N CYS A 169 5.51 7.85 -16.56
CA CYS A 169 5.72 6.41 -16.73
C CYS A 169 6.75 5.89 -15.72
N TYR A 170 6.69 4.59 -15.41
CA TYR A 170 7.72 3.97 -14.56
C TYR A 170 9.09 3.93 -15.25
N PRO A 171 10.20 3.98 -14.47
CA PRO A 171 11.55 4.00 -15.06
C PRO A 171 11.84 2.72 -15.83
N LYS A 172 12.54 2.88 -16.95
CA LYS A 172 13.03 1.78 -17.78
C LYS A 172 14.51 1.57 -17.49
N GLY A 173 14.86 0.41 -16.95
CA GLY A 173 16.25 0.08 -16.66
C GLY A 173 16.84 0.83 -15.47
N SER A 174 18.16 0.93 -15.43
CA SER A 174 18.96 1.41 -14.28
C SER A 174 19.32 2.90 -14.32
N GLY A 175 18.50 3.73 -14.92
CA GLY A 175 18.71 5.20 -14.95
C GLY A 175 18.64 5.84 -13.56
N PRO A 176 19.09 7.10 -13.42
CA PRO A 176 19.01 7.81 -12.14
C PRO A 176 17.55 8.02 -11.74
N LEU A 177 17.27 7.80 -10.45
CA LEU A 177 15.94 8.01 -9.86
C LEU A 177 15.93 9.31 -9.05
N PRO A 178 14.77 9.98 -8.94
CA PRO A 178 14.62 11.16 -8.09
C PRO A 178 15.00 10.90 -6.63
N ASP A 179 15.40 11.96 -5.92
CA ASP A 179 15.69 11.89 -4.49
C ASP A 179 14.39 12.05 -3.67
N LEU A 180 14.36 11.39 -2.53
CA LEU A 180 13.29 11.50 -1.51
C LEU A 180 13.51 12.66 -0.52
N ARG A 181 14.68 13.30 -0.57
CA ARG A 181 15.05 14.44 0.29
C ARG A 181 14.60 15.77 -0.27
#